data_09d495f4f0c383be3617eb2c10550781
#
_entry.id   09d495f4f0c383be3617eb2c10550781
#
_cell.length_a   1.000
_cell.length_b   1.000
_cell.length_c   1.000
_cell.angle_alpha   90.00
_cell.angle_beta   90.00
_cell.angle_gamma   90.00
#
_symmetry.space_group_name_H-M   'P 1'
#
loop_
_entity.id
_entity.type
_entity.pdbx_description
1 polymer ?
#
loop_
_entity_poly.entity_id
_entity_poly.type
_entity_poly.pdbx_seq_one_letter_code
_entity_poly.pdbx_strand_id
1 'polypeptide(L)'
;FIDEVKPNLDEWGKKQQVDRTLWNKAGDAGILGSSIPEEFGGFGGDLGFDAITLYELGRTAGDSGSWGYAIQSIVVHYINAYGTDEQKKRWLPKLSTGEYVASLAMTEPSTGSDVQAIKTTAEKDGNQYKINGSKIFITNGGSADLIVLAAKTNKNEKSKGVSLVVVETKDLEGFSRGKPLKKLGQKGNDTCELFFEDVKVPLTNLLGSEEGQGFYQLMKQLPWERLA
;
A
#
# COMPACT_ATOMS: atom_id res chain seq x y z
N PHE A 1 19.46 -9.41 3.80
CA PHE A 1 19.33 -9.12 2.36
C PHE A 1 20.32 -9.90 1.50
N ILE A 2 21.57 -10.05 1.94
CA ILE A 2 22.61 -10.76 1.17
C ILE A 2 22.19 -12.21 0.90
N ASP A 3 21.67 -12.89 1.90
CA ASP A 3 21.36 -14.33 1.84
C ASP A 3 19.95 -14.62 1.28
N GLU A 4 18.99 -13.72 1.50
CA GLU A 4 17.58 -13.95 1.18
C GLU A 4 17.09 -13.16 -0.04
N VAL A 5 17.62 -11.97 -0.30
CA VAL A 5 17.16 -11.12 -1.42
C VAL A 5 18.07 -11.25 -2.62
N LYS A 6 19.37 -11.00 -2.43
CA LYS A 6 20.33 -10.92 -3.54
C LYS A 6 20.38 -12.19 -4.42
N PRO A 7 20.36 -13.43 -3.89
CA PRO A 7 20.41 -14.64 -4.72
C PRO A 7 19.17 -14.86 -5.58
N ASN A 8 18.04 -14.27 -5.21
CA ASN A 8 16.74 -14.51 -5.84
C ASN A 8 16.32 -13.42 -6.86
N LEU A 9 17.10 -12.33 -7.00
CA LEU A 9 16.74 -11.18 -7.83
C LEU A 9 16.45 -11.55 -9.29
N ASP A 10 17.26 -12.40 -9.89
CA ASP A 10 17.10 -12.82 -11.30
C ASP A 10 15.82 -13.65 -11.50
N GLU A 11 15.50 -14.53 -10.56
CA GLU A 11 14.30 -15.35 -10.60
C GLU A 11 13.05 -14.49 -10.40
N TRP A 12 13.05 -13.63 -9.39
CA TRP A 12 11.95 -12.69 -9.14
C TRP A 12 11.77 -11.71 -10.31
N GLY A 13 12.87 -11.28 -10.93
CA GLY A 13 12.81 -10.46 -12.14
C GLY A 13 12.10 -11.15 -13.31
N LYS A 14 12.28 -12.47 -13.46
CA LYS A 14 11.56 -13.28 -14.47
C LYS A 14 10.11 -13.51 -14.11
N LYS A 15 9.81 -13.76 -12.82
CA LYS A 15 8.45 -13.91 -12.27
C LYS A 15 7.69 -12.60 -12.21
N GLN A 16 8.39 -11.46 -12.21
CA GLN A 16 7.86 -10.12 -11.94
C GLN A 16 7.19 -10.01 -10.55
N GLN A 17 7.64 -10.80 -9.60
CA GLN A 17 7.11 -10.84 -8.23
C GLN A 17 8.12 -11.52 -7.29
N VAL A 18 8.24 -11.00 -6.07
CA VAL A 18 8.99 -11.67 -5.00
C VAL A 18 8.16 -12.80 -4.38
N ASP A 19 8.83 -13.80 -3.83
CA ASP A 19 8.15 -14.89 -3.14
C ASP A 19 7.46 -14.40 -1.86
N ARG A 20 6.26 -14.90 -1.59
CA ARG A 20 5.48 -14.55 -0.40
C ARG A 20 6.24 -14.77 0.91
N THR A 21 7.04 -15.83 0.95
CA THR A 21 7.86 -16.18 2.12
C THR A 21 8.86 -15.11 2.52
N LEU A 22 9.30 -14.25 1.59
CA LEU A 22 10.18 -13.11 1.92
C LEU A 22 9.50 -12.15 2.90
N TRP A 23 8.22 -11.87 2.71
CA TRP A 23 7.47 -10.98 3.58
C TRP A 23 7.38 -11.52 5.02
N ASN A 24 7.10 -12.82 5.18
CA ASN A 24 7.07 -13.44 6.49
C ASN A 24 8.46 -13.44 7.17
N LYS A 25 9.52 -13.80 6.43
CA LYS A 25 10.90 -13.71 6.94
C LYS A 25 11.30 -12.29 7.36
N ALA A 26 10.86 -11.30 6.63
CA ALA A 26 11.11 -9.89 6.97
C ALA A 26 10.32 -9.46 8.22
N GLY A 27 9.10 -9.96 8.39
CA GLY A 27 8.33 -9.79 9.62
C GLY A 27 9.00 -10.42 10.82
N ASP A 28 9.43 -11.70 10.70
CA ASP A 28 10.14 -12.43 11.74
C ASP A 28 11.47 -11.75 12.14
N ALA A 29 12.13 -11.10 11.19
CA ALA A 29 13.34 -10.31 11.41
C ALA A 29 13.08 -8.90 11.97
N GLY A 30 11.82 -8.51 12.20
CA GLY A 30 11.45 -7.19 12.74
C GLY A 30 11.57 -6.04 11.74
N ILE A 31 11.78 -6.33 10.44
CA ILE A 31 12.01 -5.29 9.43
C ILE A 31 10.72 -4.53 9.10
N LEU A 32 9.59 -5.25 8.96
CA LEU A 32 8.32 -4.65 8.47
C LEU A 32 7.61 -3.77 9.49
N GLY A 33 7.86 -3.96 10.77
CA GLY A 33 7.20 -3.24 11.87
C GLY A 33 8.15 -2.38 12.69
N SER A 34 9.34 -2.08 12.18
CA SER A 34 10.41 -1.44 12.94
C SER A 34 10.01 -0.10 13.57
N SER A 35 9.22 0.71 12.87
CA SER A 35 8.77 2.05 13.28
C SER A 35 7.34 2.11 13.83
N ILE A 36 6.66 0.95 13.96
CA ILE A 36 5.30 0.88 14.51
C ILE A 36 5.38 0.78 16.04
N PRO A 37 4.49 1.45 16.81
CA PRO A 37 4.41 1.29 18.26
C PRO A 37 4.19 -0.17 18.67
N GLU A 38 4.79 -0.58 19.79
CA GLU A 38 4.70 -1.95 20.30
C GLU A 38 3.26 -2.37 20.59
N GLU A 39 2.41 -1.46 21.07
CA GLU A 39 0.98 -1.71 21.32
C GLU A 39 0.18 -2.12 20.08
N PHE A 40 0.71 -1.82 18.86
CA PHE A 40 0.13 -2.22 17.58
C PHE A 40 0.95 -3.30 16.86
N GLY A 41 1.80 -4.02 17.61
CA GLY A 41 2.54 -5.16 17.08
C GLY A 41 3.82 -4.81 16.31
N GLY A 42 4.36 -3.62 16.53
CA GLY A 42 5.67 -3.18 16.01
C GLY A 42 6.78 -3.26 17.06
N PHE A 43 7.89 -2.59 16.76
CA PHE A 43 9.10 -2.58 17.60
C PHE A 43 9.41 -1.22 18.23
N GLY A 44 8.54 -0.22 18.05
CA GLY A 44 8.62 1.08 18.71
C GLY A 44 9.78 1.98 18.27
N GLY A 45 10.44 1.67 17.17
CA GLY A 45 11.51 2.50 16.61
C GLY A 45 10.98 3.78 15.95
N ASP A 46 11.89 4.61 15.48
CA ASP A 46 11.58 5.81 14.71
C ASP A 46 11.77 5.59 13.20
N LEU A 47 11.53 6.62 12.40
CA LEU A 47 11.73 6.60 10.96
C LEU A 47 13.17 6.30 10.51
N GLY A 48 14.15 6.45 11.39
CA GLY A 48 15.54 6.10 11.12
C GLY A 48 15.72 4.60 10.85
N PHE A 49 14.92 3.74 11.45
CA PHE A 49 14.97 2.30 11.20
C PHE A 49 14.52 1.97 9.77
N ASP A 50 13.46 2.62 9.27
CA ASP A 50 13.03 2.45 7.88
C ASP A 50 14.09 2.97 6.90
N ALA A 51 14.71 4.13 7.20
CA ALA A 51 15.77 4.70 6.39
C ALA A 51 17.00 3.79 6.32
N ILE A 52 17.41 3.19 7.45
CA ILE A 52 18.52 2.23 7.50
C ILE A 52 18.16 0.98 6.69
N THR A 53 16.95 0.48 6.82
CA THR A 53 16.48 -0.70 6.07
C THR A 53 16.54 -0.47 4.56
N LEU A 54 16.06 0.68 4.08
CA LEU A 54 16.10 1.05 2.67
C LEU A 54 17.53 1.25 2.18
N TYR A 55 18.39 1.91 2.98
CA TYR A 55 19.80 2.09 2.68
C TYR A 55 20.52 0.73 2.53
N GLU A 56 20.35 -0.17 3.49
CA GLU A 56 20.98 -1.49 3.46
C GLU A 56 20.42 -2.38 2.33
N LEU A 57 19.14 -2.29 2.03
CA LEU A 57 18.54 -2.99 0.89
C LEU A 57 19.18 -2.52 -0.43
N GLY A 58 19.28 -1.21 -0.64
CA GLY A 58 19.93 -0.64 -1.83
C GLY A 58 21.42 -0.99 -1.92
N ARG A 59 22.13 -0.90 -0.80
CA ARG A 59 23.58 -1.18 -0.74
C ARG A 59 23.92 -2.66 -0.98
N THR A 60 23.12 -3.58 -0.47
CA THR A 60 23.44 -5.00 -0.45
C THR A 60 22.82 -5.78 -1.60
N ALA A 61 21.60 -5.48 -1.97
CA ALA A 61 20.90 -6.17 -3.05
C ALA A 61 21.21 -5.58 -4.44
N GLY A 62 21.62 -4.32 -4.52
CA GLY A 62 21.92 -3.63 -5.79
C GLY A 62 20.70 -3.27 -6.64
N ASP A 63 19.53 -3.80 -6.32
CA ASP A 63 18.24 -3.46 -6.88
C ASP A 63 17.19 -3.41 -5.76
N SER A 64 17.19 -2.32 -5.04
CA SER A 64 16.28 -2.09 -3.90
C SER A 64 14.80 -2.08 -4.31
N GLY A 65 14.51 -1.82 -5.57
CA GLY A 65 13.15 -1.75 -6.05
C GLY A 65 12.55 -3.08 -6.48
N SER A 66 13.34 -4.18 -6.52
CA SER A 66 12.79 -5.50 -6.83
C SER A 66 11.91 -6.08 -5.72
N TRP A 67 12.03 -5.56 -4.50
CA TRP A 67 11.12 -5.84 -3.40
C TRP A 67 10.37 -4.58 -3.01
N GLY A 68 9.04 -4.62 -3.03
CA GLY A 68 8.19 -3.47 -2.74
C GLY A 68 8.12 -3.07 -1.25
N TYR A 69 9.22 -3.22 -0.50
CA TYR A 69 9.32 -2.87 0.91
C TYR A 69 8.95 -1.40 1.18
N ALA A 70 9.44 -0.47 0.35
CA ALA A 70 9.14 0.95 0.54
C ALA A 70 7.62 1.23 0.58
N ILE A 71 6.84 0.59 -0.28
CA ILE A 71 5.37 0.76 -0.28
C ILE A 71 4.73 0.13 0.96
N GLN A 72 5.25 -1.00 1.45
CA GLN A 72 4.81 -1.59 2.72
C GLN A 72 4.98 -0.59 3.86
N SER A 73 6.19 -0.04 4.01
CA SER A 73 6.52 0.97 5.02
C SER A 73 5.62 2.22 4.89
N ILE A 74 5.45 2.75 3.68
CA ILE A 74 4.59 3.90 3.41
C ILE A 74 3.16 3.62 3.90
N VAL A 75 2.55 2.50 3.53
CA VAL A 75 1.17 2.17 3.94
C VAL A 75 1.04 2.01 5.45
N VAL A 76 2.03 1.38 6.08
CA VAL A 76 2.11 1.26 7.53
C VAL A 76 2.04 2.65 8.18
N HIS A 77 2.82 3.62 7.68
CA HIS A 77 2.80 5.00 8.20
C HIS A 77 1.46 5.69 7.99
N TYR A 78 0.77 5.47 6.86
CA TYR A 78 -0.59 5.98 6.66
C TYR A 78 -1.56 5.47 7.72
N ILE A 79 -1.57 4.17 7.97
CA ILE A 79 -2.46 3.56 8.95
C ILE A 79 -2.11 4.02 10.37
N ASN A 80 -0.82 4.08 10.70
CA ASN A 80 -0.38 4.54 12.02
C ASN A 80 -0.70 6.02 12.28
N ALA A 81 -0.55 6.88 11.25
CA ALA A 81 -0.79 8.32 11.39
C ALA A 81 -2.28 8.71 11.40
N TYR A 82 -3.11 7.99 10.66
CA TYR A 82 -4.50 8.43 10.39
C TYR A 82 -5.57 7.43 10.82
N GLY A 83 -5.21 6.17 11.04
CA GLY A 83 -6.15 5.15 11.47
C GLY A 83 -6.70 5.42 12.89
N THR A 84 -7.94 4.99 13.14
CA THR A 84 -8.45 4.88 14.51
C THR A 84 -7.72 3.76 15.25
N ASP A 85 -7.83 3.71 16.59
CA ASP A 85 -7.17 2.65 17.35
C ASP A 85 -7.67 1.26 16.97
N GLU A 86 -8.96 1.11 16.61
CA GLU A 86 -9.53 -0.13 16.11
C GLU A 86 -8.91 -0.53 14.75
N GLN A 87 -8.72 0.45 13.85
CA GLN A 87 -8.09 0.23 12.55
C GLN A 87 -6.62 -0.16 12.70
N LYS A 88 -5.88 0.53 13.56
CA LYS A 88 -4.48 0.22 13.88
C LYS A 88 -4.34 -1.20 14.44
N LYS A 89 -5.14 -1.56 15.44
CA LYS A 89 -5.18 -2.91 16.04
C LYS A 89 -5.56 -4.00 15.04
N ARG A 90 -6.40 -3.67 14.05
CA ARG A 90 -6.85 -4.63 13.03
C ARG A 90 -5.77 -4.92 12.00
N TRP A 91 -5.06 -3.91 11.54
CA TRP A 91 -4.21 -4.03 10.34
C TRP A 91 -2.71 -4.00 10.62
N LEU A 92 -2.23 -3.15 11.57
CA LEU A 92 -0.79 -3.00 11.79
C LEU A 92 -0.10 -4.31 12.22
N PRO A 93 -0.65 -5.15 13.11
CA PRO A 93 0.00 -6.41 13.46
C PRO A 93 0.24 -7.33 12.27
N LYS A 94 -0.73 -7.41 11.34
CA LYS A 94 -0.63 -8.25 10.14
C LYS A 94 0.38 -7.72 9.12
N LEU A 95 0.52 -6.40 9.05
CA LEU A 95 1.51 -5.74 8.20
C LEU A 95 2.92 -5.89 8.77
N SER A 96 3.07 -5.84 10.11
CA SER A 96 4.35 -6.00 10.80
C SER A 96 4.91 -7.41 10.69
N THR A 97 4.05 -8.42 10.70
CA THR A 97 4.45 -9.85 10.57
C THR A 97 4.63 -10.30 9.12
N GLY A 98 4.25 -9.49 8.13
CA GLY A 98 4.22 -9.90 6.72
C GLY A 98 3.06 -10.86 6.38
N GLU A 99 2.13 -11.10 7.31
CA GLU A 99 0.86 -11.78 7.01
C GLU A 99 0.09 -11.04 5.92
N TYR A 100 0.10 -9.69 5.97
CA TYR A 100 -0.45 -8.84 4.92
C TYR A 100 0.66 -8.09 4.17
N VAL A 101 0.56 -8.12 2.85
CA VAL A 101 1.30 -7.23 1.95
C VAL A 101 0.41 -6.04 1.63
N ALA A 102 0.97 -4.84 1.69
CA ALA A 102 0.23 -3.61 1.46
C ALA A 102 0.58 -2.92 0.15
N SER A 103 -0.39 -2.16 -0.35
CA SER A 103 -0.24 -1.30 -1.51
C SER A 103 -0.94 0.04 -1.32
N LEU A 104 -0.44 1.08 -1.99
CA LEU A 104 -1.05 2.40 -2.05
C LEU A 104 -1.53 2.68 -3.48
N ALA A 105 -2.84 2.84 -3.66
CA ALA A 105 -3.47 2.98 -4.97
C ALA A 105 -3.99 4.41 -5.18
N MET A 106 -3.16 5.26 -5.82
CA MET A 106 -3.49 6.65 -6.13
C MET A 106 -3.72 6.88 -7.63
N THR A 107 -2.71 6.55 -8.44
CA THR A 107 -2.64 6.88 -9.88
C THR A 107 -3.71 6.15 -10.69
N GLU A 108 -4.31 6.88 -11.63
CA GLU A 108 -5.30 6.35 -12.57
C GLU A 108 -4.81 6.52 -14.02
N PRO A 109 -5.37 5.78 -14.99
CA PRO A 109 -5.01 5.95 -16.41
C PRO A 109 -5.16 7.39 -16.92
N SER A 110 -6.08 8.15 -16.32
CA SER A 110 -6.37 9.54 -16.72
C SER A 110 -5.63 10.59 -15.89
N THR A 111 -5.02 10.25 -14.75
CA THR A 111 -4.38 11.23 -13.86
C THR A 111 -3.33 10.61 -12.93
N GLY A 112 -2.20 11.30 -12.77
CA GLY A 112 -1.13 10.96 -11.84
C GLY A 112 -0.76 12.16 -10.98
N SER A 113 -0.18 13.21 -11.56
CA SER A 113 0.24 14.42 -10.82
C SER A 113 -0.91 15.19 -10.19
N ASP A 114 -2.07 15.24 -10.85
CA ASP A 114 -3.27 15.85 -10.31
C ASP A 114 -4.16 14.84 -9.58
N VAL A 115 -3.78 14.51 -8.36
CA VAL A 115 -4.54 13.55 -7.51
C VAL A 115 -5.97 14.03 -7.22
N GLN A 116 -6.25 15.33 -7.32
CA GLN A 116 -7.61 15.85 -7.15
C GLN A 116 -8.55 15.46 -8.29
N ALA A 117 -8.00 15.12 -9.47
CA ALA A 117 -8.76 14.75 -10.66
C ALA A 117 -9.05 13.25 -10.79
N ILE A 118 -8.77 12.45 -9.76
CA ILE A 118 -9.11 11.02 -9.75
C ILE A 118 -10.61 10.82 -9.97
N LYS A 119 -10.94 9.71 -10.64
CA LYS A 119 -12.33 9.35 -11.02
C LYS A 119 -12.87 8.13 -10.29
N THR A 120 -11.99 7.31 -9.70
CA THR A 120 -12.42 6.20 -8.84
C THR A 120 -13.31 6.73 -7.72
N THR A 121 -14.46 6.11 -7.51
CA THR A 121 -15.46 6.53 -6.54
C THR A 121 -15.63 5.52 -5.44
N ALA A 122 -15.98 6.00 -4.24
CA ALA A 122 -16.41 5.21 -3.10
C ALA A 122 -17.71 5.83 -2.57
N GLU A 123 -18.84 5.38 -3.10
CA GLU A 123 -20.16 5.94 -2.78
C GLU A 123 -20.81 5.14 -1.64
N LYS A 124 -21.46 5.83 -0.71
CA LYS A 124 -22.23 5.15 0.35
C LYS A 124 -23.39 4.37 -0.24
N ASP A 125 -23.47 3.10 0.12
CA ASP A 125 -24.55 2.16 -0.19
C ASP A 125 -24.97 1.44 1.10
N GLY A 126 -25.94 1.98 1.81
CA GLY A 126 -26.30 1.53 3.15
C GLY A 126 -25.16 1.70 4.16
N ASN A 127 -24.69 0.60 4.73
CA ASN A 127 -23.59 0.56 5.70
C ASN A 127 -22.22 0.22 5.06
N GLN A 128 -22.11 0.34 3.74
CA GLN A 128 -20.91 0.03 2.97
C GLN A 128 -20.55 1.18 2.03
N TYR A 129 -19.29 1.20 1.56
CA TYR A 129 -18.90 1.90 0.35
C TYR A 129 -19.02 0.96 -0.84
N LYS A 130 -19.60 1.45 -1.91
CA LYS A 130 -19.56 0.84 -3.24
C LYS A 130 -18.48 1.54 -4.06
N ILE A 131 -17.46 0.79 -4.46
CA ILE A 131 -16.26 1.31 -5.12
C ILE A 131 -16.30 0.94 -6.61
N ASN A 132 -16.07 1.96 -7.47
CA ASN A 132 -15.97 1.79 -8.91
C ASN A 132 -14.79 2.61 -9.46
N GLY A 133 -14.00 2.00 -10.34
CA GLY A 133 -12.88 2.66 -11.00
C GLY A 133 -11.70 1.75 -11.30
N SER A 134 -10.59 2.36 -11.69
CA SER A 134 -9.35 1.63 -11.98
C SER A 134 -8.14 2.44 -11.53
N LYS A 135 -7.07 1.72 -11.18
CA LYS A 135 -5.78 2.28 -10.78
C LYS A 135 -4.68 1.65 -11.63
N ILE A 136 -3.61 2.40 -11.89
CA ILE A 136 -2.47 1.94 -12.69
C ILE A 136 -1.14 2.26 -11.99
N PHE A 137 -0.11 1.50 -12.34
CA PHE A 137 1.24 1.61 -11.76
C PHE A 137 1.27 1.34 -10.25
N ILE A 138 0.45 0.41 -9.80
CA ILE A 138 0.30 0.11 -8.38
C ILE A 138 1.34 -0.91 -7.95
N THR A 139 2.34 -0.46 -7.21
CA THR A 139 3.40 -1.29 -6.62
C THR A 139 2.81 -2.22 -5.57
N ASN A 140 3.26 -3.47 -5.52
CA ASN A 140 2.66 -4.57 -4.75
C ASN A 140 1.20 -4.88 -5.15
N GLY A 141 0.69 -4.29 -6.24
CA GLY A 141 -0.71 -4.48 -6.63
C GLY A 141 -1.07 -5.93 -6.93
N GLY A 142 -0.12 -6.72 -7.44
CA GLY A 142 -0.30 -8.14 -7.75
C GLY A 142 -0.45 -9.02 -6.51
N SER A 143 0.22 -8.67 -5.39
CA SER A 143 0.30 -9.48 -4.17
C SER A 143 -0.40 -8.87 -2.95
N ALA A 144 -0.84 -7.61 -3.01
CA ALA A 144 -1.40 -6.90 -1.86
C ALA A 144 -2.63 -7.60 -1.27
N ASP A 145 -2.63 -7.85 0.03
CA ASP A 145 -3.79 -8.27 0.81
C ASP A 145 -4.59 -7.07 1.30
N LEU A 146 -3.92 -5.91 1.42
CA LEU A 146 -4.50 -4.66 1.88
C LEU A 146 -4.08 -3.51 0.95
N ILE A 147 -5.05 -2.72 0.52
CA ILE A 147 -4.83 -1.56 -0.35
C ILE A 147 -5.37 -0.31 0.32
N VAL A 148 -4.53 0.71 0.52
CA VAL A 148 -5.00 2.06 0.81
C VAL A 148 -5.36 2.72 -0.52
N LEU A 149 -6.64 2.90 -0.76
CA LEU A 149 -7.22 3.37 -2.02
C LEU A 149 -7.62 4.84 -1.90
N ALA A 150 -7.09 5.70 -2.75
CA ALA A 150 -7.61 7.05 -2.94
C ALA A 150 -8.85 7.02 -3.86
N ALA A 151 -9.99 7.46 -3.34
CA ALA A 151 -11.25 7.49 -4.08
C ALA A 151 -12.08 8.73 -3.77
N LYS A 152 -13.00 9.08 -4.66
CA LYS A 152 -13.97 10.16 -4.46
C LYS A 152 -15.16 9.65 -3.63
N THR A 153 -15.28 10.14 -2.42
CA THR A 153 -16.52 10.00 -1.61
C THR A 153 -17.50 11.13 -1.92
N ASN A 154 -17.01 12.26 -2.46
CA ASN A 154 -17.85 13.32 -3.01
C ASN A 154 -17.34 13.75 -4.40
N LYS A 155 -18.11 13.42 -5.44
CA LYS A 155 -17.78 13.71 -6.85
C LYS A 155 -17.80 15.19 -7.19
N ASN A 156 -18.56 15.99 -6.43
CA ASN A 156 -18.75 17.43 -6.70
C ASN A 156 -17.62 18.28 -6.13
N GLU A 157 -16.77 17.70 -5.28
CA GLU A 157 -15.65 18.37 -4.63
C GLU A 157 -14.31 17.96 -5.26
N LYS A 158 -13.36 18.90 -5.27
CA LYS A 158 -11.97 18.64 -5.71
C LYS A 158 -11.19 17.89 -4.63
N SER A 159 -10.27 18.55 -3.95
CA SER A 159 -9.45 17.97 -2.87
C SER A 159 -10.30 17.44 -1.72
N LYS A 160 -11.32 18.19 -1.30
CA LYS A 160 -12.25 17.79 -0.23
C LYS A 160 -13.18 16.62 -0.60
N GLY A 161 -13.20 16.22 -1.86
CA GLY A 161 -13.94 15.04 -2.30
C GLY A 161 -13.14 13.74 -2.19
N VAL A 162 -11.82 13.81 -1.97
CA VAL A 162 -10.95 12.64 -1.92
C VAL A 162 -10.88 12.08 -0.50
N SER A 163 -11.08 10.79 -0.36
CA SER A 163 -10.91 10.02 0.88
C SER A 163 -9.95 8.85 0.64
N LEU A 164 -9.36 8.34 1.71
CA LEU A 164 -8.62 7.08 1.69
C LEU A 164 -9.51 5.98 2.26
N VAL A 165 -9.68 4.90 1.50
CA VAL A 165 -10.47 3.74 1.91
C VAL A 165 -9.57 2.51 1.91
N VAL A 166 -9.59 1.74 2.99
CA VAL A 166 -8.81 0.50 3.09
C VAL A 166 -9.60 -0.65 2.50
N VAL A 167 -9.02 -1.32 1.52
CA VAL A 167 -9.60 -2.46 0.82
C VAL A 167 -8.81 -3.72 1.16
N GLU A 168 -9.42 -4.66 1.87
CA GLU A 168 -8.88 -6.01 2.07
C GLU A 168 -9.31 -6.86 0.88
N THR A 169 -8.34 -7.46 0.17
CA THR A 169 -8.56 -8.00 -1.19
C THR A 169 -8.95 -9.47 -1.23
N LYS A 170 -8.87 -10.18 -0.09
CA LYS A 170 -9.16 -11.61 -0.03
C LYS A 170 -10.63 -11.87 -0.32
N ASP A 171 -10.88 -12.74 -1.29
CA ASP A 171 -12.23 -13.17 -1.70
C ASP A 171 -13.21 -12.00 -1.97
N LEU A 172 -12.67 -10.86 -2.45
CA LEU A 172 -13.42 -9.64 -2.65
C LEU A 172 -14.10 -9.63 -4.03
N GLU A 173 -15.42 -9.73 -4.04
CA GLU A 173 -16.23 -9.69 -5.26
C GLU A 173 -16.08 -8.33 -5.98
N GLY A 174 -15.98 -8.37 -7.32
CA GLY A 174 -15.82 -7.17 -8.15
C GLY A 174 -14.42 -6.58 -8.19
N PHE A 175 -13.45 -7.14 -7.42
CA PHE A 175 -12.05 -6.73 -7.47
C PHE A 175 -11.25 -7.65 -8.37
N SER A 176 -10.43 -7.04 -9.24
CA SER A 176 -9.50 -7.81 -10.08
C SER A 176 -8.18 -7.07 -10.31
N ARG A 177 -7.16 -7.83 -10.71
CA ARG A 177 -5.79 -7.34 -10.98
C ARG A 177 -5.43 -7.58 -12.43
N GLY A 178 -4.75 -6.59 -13.03
CA GLY A 178 -4.08 -6.75 -14.29
C GLY A 178 -2.81 -7.60 -14.18
N LYS A 179 -2.23 -7.93 -15.33
CA LYS A 179 -0.91 -8.59 -15.37
C LYS A 179 0.17 -7.61 -14.90
N PRO A 180 1.27 -8.11 -14.29
CA PRO A 180 2.41 -7.27 -13.96
C PRO A 180 2.92 -6.52 -15.19
N LEU A 181 3.19 -5.22 -15.01
CA LEU A 181 3.67 -4.33 -16.08
C LEU A 181 5.15 -4.61 -16.38
N LYS A 182 5.51 -4.60 -17.65
CA LYS A 182 6.92 -4.66 -18.09
C LYS A 182 7.60 -3.33 -17.79
N LYS A 183 8.64 -3.37 -16.95
CA LYS A 183 9.39 -2.18 -16.53
C LYS A 183 10.84 -2.25 -16.99
N LEU A 184 11.49 -1.08 -17.09
CA LEU A 184 12.91 -0.97 -17.40
C LEU A 184 13.78 -1.53 -16.26
N GLY A 185 13.48 -1.14 -15.03
CA GLY A 185 14.11 -1.62 -13.77
C GLY A 185 13.07 -2.21 -12.82
N GLN A 186 13.51 -2.54 -11.60
CA GLN A 186 12.65 -3.08 -10.51
C GLN A 186 11.80 -4.26 -10.98
N LYS A 187 12.41 -5.18 -11.70
CA LYS A 187 11.70 -6.24 -12.44
C LYS A 187 10.99 -7.23 -11.54
N GLY A 188 11.49 -7.46 -10.33
CA GLY A 188 10.86 -8.34 -9.34
C GLY A 188 9.68 -7.72 -8.59
N ASN A 189 9.37 -6.44 -8.83
CA ASN A 189 8.24 -5.77 -8.21
C ASN A 189 6.99 -5.92 -9.09
N ASP A 190 5.91 -6.43 -8.51
CA ASP A 190 4.64 -6.79 -9.14
C ASP A 190 3.70 -5.60 -9.41
N THR A 191 4.23 -4.52 -9.94
CA THR A 191 3.45 -3.34 -10.32
C THR A 191 2.40 -3.70 -11.37
N CYS A 192 1.12 -3.42 -11.12
CA CYS A 192 0.03 -3.75 -12.03
C CYS A 192 -1.10 -2.71 -12.04
N GLU A 193 -2.13 -2.98 -12.85
CA GLU A 193 -3.41 -2.30 -12.80
C GLU A 193 -4.33 -2.97 -11.80
N LEU A 194 -5.24 -2.20 -11.20
CA LEU A 194 -6.30 -2.68 -10.31
C LEU A 194 -7.64 -2.20 -10.84
N PHE A 195 -8.65 -3.07 -10.78
CA PHE A 195 -10.01 -2.79 -11.24
C PHE A 195 -10.99 -3.03 -10.12
N PHE A 196 -11.95 -2.12 -9.99
CA PHE A 196 -13.01 -2.14 -8.98
C PHE A 196 -14.36 -1.98 -9.69
N GLU A 197 -15.18 -3.01 -9.66
CA GLU A 197 -16.51 -3.07 -10.28
C GLU A 197 -17.55 -3.41 -9.21
N ASP A 198 -18.24 -2.39 -8.71
CA ASP A 198 -19.21 -2.49 -7.61
C ASP A 198 -18.66 -3.17 -6.34
N VAL A 199 -17.35 -3.01 -6.09
CA VAL A 199 -16.69 -3.56 -4.91
C VAL A 199 -17.29 -2.97 -3.64
N LYS A 200 -17.66 -3.83 -2.68
CA LYS A 200 -18.27 -3.41 -1.42
C LYS A 200 -17.32 -3.58 -0.26
N VAL A 201 -17.12 -2.50 0.51
CA VAL A 201 -16.34 -2.52 1.75
C VAL A 201 -17.11 -1.81 2.86
N PRO A 202 -16.97 -2.22 4.14
CA PRO A 202 -17.63 -1.57 5.27
C PRO A 202 -17.29 -0.08 5.36
N LEU A 203 -18.20 0.76 5.85
CA LEU A 203 -17.92 2.19 6.11
C LEU A 203 -16.76 2.39 7.10
N THR A 204 -16.55 1.43 8.00
CA THR A 204 -15.43 1.41 8.95
C THR A 204 -14.04 1.26 8.29
N ASN A 205 -14.01 1.00 6.98
CA ASN A 205 -12.76 0.95 6.21
C ASN A 205 -12.33 2.34 5.67
N LEU A 206 -13.10 3.41 5.92
CA LEU A 206 -12.61 4.77 5.72
C LEU A 206 -11.40 4.99 6.64
N LEU A 207 -10.25 5.35 6.10
CA LEU A 207 -9.04 5.57 6.90
C LEU A 207 -9.19 6.83 7.76
N GLY A 208 -9.28 6.64 9.07
CA GLY A 208 -9.69 7.68 10.01
C GLY A 208 -11.20 7.72 10.20
N SER A 209 -11.73 8.88 10.60
CA SER A 209 -13.14 9.06 10.98
C SER A 209 -13.94 9.99 10.05
N GLU A 210 -13.27 10.72 9.14
CA GLU A 210 -13.90 11.78 8.33
C GLU A 210 -13.61 11.62 6.85
N GLU A 211 -14.67 11.71 6.01
CA GLU A 211 -14.52 11.78 4.57
C GLU A 211 -13.86 13.10 4.13
N GLY A 212 -13.26 13.10 2.94
CA GLY A 212 -12.67 14.31 2.35
C GLY A 212 -11.29 14.70 2.89
N GLN A 213 -10.72 13.91 3.78
CA GLN A 213 -9.37 14.14 4.33
C GLN A 213 -8.25 13.52 3.47
N GLY A 214 -8.59 12.62 2.53
CA GLY A 214 -7.61 11.81 1.81
C GLY A 214 -6.56 12.62 1.06
N PHE A 215 -6.94 13.69 0.38
CA PHE A 215 -5.97 14.55 -0.30
C PHE A 215 -4.94 15.15 0.66
N TYR A 216 -5.38 15.62 1.82
CA TYR A 216 -4.50 16.23 2.82
C TYR A 216 -3.61 15.19 3.49
N GLN A 217 -4.14 14.00 3.74
CA GLN A 217 -3.37 12.85 4.25
C GLN A 217 -2.24 12.49 3.26
N LEU A 218 -2.54 12.37 1.96
CA LEU A 218 -1.55 12.14 0.91
C LEU A 218 -0.47 13.23 0.90
N MET A 219 -0.86 14.49 0.88
CA MET A 219 0.11 15.60 0.82
C MET A 219 1.02 15.68 2.06
N LYS A 220 0.53 15.31 3.24
CA LYS A 220 1.34 15.27 4.46
C LYS A 220 2.37 14.12 4.47
N GLN A 221 2.04 12.97 3.85
CA GLN A 221 2.95 11.82 3.77
C GLN A 221 3.92 11.90 2.58
N LEU A 222 3.62 12.70 1.57
CA LEU A 222 4.44 12.82 0.36
C LEU A 222 5.93 13.09 0.61
N PRO A 223 6.36 13.91 1.60
CA PRO A 223 7.78 14.07 1.91
C PRO A 223 8.45 12.75 2.30
N TRP A 224 7.80 11.93 3.11
CA TRP A 224 8.31 10.59 3.47
C TRP A 224 8.38 9.67 2.27
N GLU A 225 7.33 9.62 1.46
CA GLU A 225 7.27 8.80 0.23
C GLU A 225 8.38 9.16 -0.78
N ARG A 226 8.91 10.38 -0.73
CA ARG A 226 10.01 10.83 -1.59
C ARG A 226 11.39 10.54 -1.02
N LEU A 227 11.50 10.27 0.29
CA LEU A 227 12.75 9.92 0.96
C LEU A 227 12.96 8.40 1.04
N ALA A 228 11.88 7.62 0.96
CA ALA A 228 11.88 6.16 1.05
C ALA A 228 12.33 5.43 -0.24
#